data_403064bea0259dcb5dbd9a3f64e8fe4d
#
_entry.id   403064bea0259dcb5dbd9a3f64e8fe4d
#
_cell.length_a   1.000
_cell.length_b   1.000
_cell.length_c   1.000
_cell.angle_alpha   90.00
_cell.angle_beta   90.00
_cell.angle_gamma   90.00
#
_symmetry.space_group_name_H-M   'P 1'
#
loop_
_entity.id
_entity.type
_entity.pdbx_description
1 polymer ?
#
loop_
_entity_poly.entity_id
_entity_poly.type
_entity_poly.pdbx_seq_one_letter_code
_entity_poly.pdbx_strand_id
1 'polypeptide(L)'
;MDHYYNSHLYDISQLDPVPESYNLDENDVDIFESTVQEPLVLEFDHPLARVVDELKLSALNEFYLEKSRSETFPQRNLGVEQRAGNFQGSILGDAQFPLKRQFACPFYRWDPVKHMSCFTRLSLRGITGVKQHLWNTHRLPPYCPMCGKTFPTVTRCDSHIRHRKCGPRESPTPEGITIQQVQQLVQPTDARNPEELQWLYIWTIVFPGADLPAVTYPSGAIESAVCQFRDYWAYNGEKLVSDFLEAKGFHNYNLQDEDHSFAALYTTVLYQATDYLVESISHKNSNETIGGLSRS
;
A
#
# COMPACT_ATOMS: atom_id res chain seq x y z
N MET A 1 14.80 -13.83 30.36
CA MET A 1 14.61 -14.98 29.43
C MET A 1 14.60 -14.39 28.05
N ASP A 2 15.76 -14.37 27.45
CA ASP A 2 16.04 -13.69 26.19
C ASP A 2 15.54 -14.55 25.02
N HIS A 3 14.51 -14.07 24.33
CA HIS A 3 14.08 -14.66 23.07
C HIS A 3 15.06 -14.26 21.96
N TYR A 4 15.89 -15.16 21.55
CA TYR A 4 16.73 -15.10 20.36
C TYR A 4 15.84 -14.92 19.12
N TYR A 5 15.77 -13.70 18.62
CA TYR A 5 15.34 -13.44 17.25
C TYR A 5 16.50 -13.87 16.32
N ASN A 6 16.30 -14.96 15.64
CA ASN A 6 17.23 -15.47 14.64
C ASN A 6 17.08 -14.58 13.37
N SER A 7 17.80 -13.46 13.34
CA SER A 7 17.91 -12.62 12.17
C SER A 7 18.79 -13.34 11.15
N HIS A 8 18.18 -14.08 10.22
CA HIS A 8 18.84 -14.42 8.98
C HIS A 8 19.15 -13.13 8.23
N LEU A 9 20.32 -12.59 8.43
CA LEU A 9 20.88 -11.50 7.63
C LEU A 9 21.02 -12.04 6.19
N TYR A 10 20.16 -11.59 5.31
CA TYR A 10 20.30 -11.85 3.87
C TYR A 10 21.54 -11.10 3.38
N ASP A 11 22.50 -11.84 2.86
CA ASP A 11 23.71 -11.27 2.26
C ASP A 11 23.36 -10.78 0.83
N ILE A 12 23.11 -9.48 0.72
CA ILE A 12 22.82 -8.84 -0.58
C ILE A 12 24.06 -8.68 -1.47
N SER A 13 25.29 -8.96 -0.95
CA SER A 13 26.52 -8.93 -1.76
C SER A 13 26.56 -10.01 -2.84
N GLN A 14 25.65 -11.01 -2.77
CA GLN A 14 25.49 -12.08 -3.76
C GLN A 14 24.57 -11.69 -4.93
N LEU A 15 23.96 -10.49 -4.91
CA LEU A 15 23.21 -9.99 -6.05
C LEU A 15 24.21 -9.48 -7.10
N ASP A 16 24.17 -10.08 -8.29
CA ASP A 16 25.03 -9.68 -9.40
C ASP A 16 24.89 -8.18 -9.69
N PRO A 17 26.00 -7.44 -9.84
CA PRO A 17 25.94 -6.03 -10.17
C PRO A 17 25.30 -5.83 -11.56
N VAL A 18 24.40 -4.87 -11.65
CA VAL A 18 23.75 -4.49 -12.91
C VAL A 18 24.82 -4.00 -13.90
N PRO A 19 24.84 -4.49 -15.16
CA PRO A 19 25.76 -4.00 -16.17
C PRO A 19 25.61 -2.50 -16.42
N GLU A 20 26.71 -1.76 -16.46
CA GLU A 20 26.77 -0.28 -16.59
C GLU A 20 26.24 0.30 -17.91
N SER A 21 25.79 -0.51 -18.86
CA SER A 21 25.45 -0.04 -20.20
C SER A 21 24.07 -0.47 -20.69
N TYR A 22 23.05 0.22 -20.23
CA TYR A 22 21.78 0.28 -20.94
C TYR A 22 21.31 1.74 -21.07
N ASN A 23 21.40 2.27 -22.28
CA ASN A 23 20.63 3.45 -22.65
C ASN A 23 19.19 3.00 -22.83
N LEU A 24 18.28 3.43 -21.95
CA LEU A 24 16.85 3.27 -22.21
C LEU A 24 16.52 4.19 -23.39
N ASP A 25 16.04 3.60 -24.48
CA ASP A 25 15.29 4.34 -25.48
C ASP A 25 14.01 4.89 -24.81
N GLU A 26 13.53 6.04 -25.30
CA GLU A 26 12.27 6.64 -24.80
C GLU A 26 11.09 5.64 -24.84
N ASN A 27 11.19 4.60 -25.68
CA ASN A 27 10.21 3.52 -25.81
C ASN A 27 10.19 2.50 -24.65
N ASP A 28 11.26 2.38 -23.85
CA ASP A 28 11.30 1.46 -22.70
C ASP A 28 10.52 2.02 -21.49
N VAL A 29 10.22 3.31 -21.49
CA VAL A 29 9.41 4.00 -20.49
C VAL A 29 7.92 3.68 -20.67
N ASP A 30 7.50 3.36 -21.90
CA ASP A 30 6.10 3.01 -22.22
C ASP A 30 5.59 1.75 -21.50
N ILE A 31 6.48 0.88 -21.00
CA ILE A 31 6.09 -0.31 -20.21
C ILE A 31 5.44 0.10 -18.88
N PHE A 32 5.75 1.28 -18.35
CA PHE A 32 5.16 1.83 -17.11
C PHE A 32 4.03 2.84 -17.36
N GLU A 33 3.86 3.31 -18.59
CA GLU A 33 2.79 4.25 -18.99
C GLU A 33 1.44 3.57 -19.21
N SER A 34 1.31 2.26 -18.95
CA SER A 34 -0.01 1.63 -18.93
C SER A 34 -0.85 2.35 -17.88
N THR A 35 -1.75 3.17 -18.38
CA THR A 35 -2.78 3.98 -17.75
C THR A 35 -3.03 3.62 -16.29
N VAL A 36 -2.41 4.36 -15.38
CA VAL A 36 -2.86 4.36 -13.99
C VAL A 36 -4.18 5.10 -14.00
N GLN A 37 -5.26 4.34 -14.07
CA GLN A 37 -6.56 4.88 -13.70
C GLN A 37 -6.44 5.30 -12.23
N GLU A 38 -6.58 6.60 -11.99
CA GLU A 38 -6.76 7.08 -10.61
C GLU A 38 -7.92 6.28 -9.99
N PRO A 39 -7.79 5.88 -8.72
CA PRO A 39 -8.85 5.11 -8.09
C PRO A 39 -10.13 5.93 -8.12
N LEU A 40 -11.18 5.32 -8.67
CA LEU A 40 -12.50 5.92 -8.70
C LEU A 40 -12.99 6.14 -7.27
N VAL A 41 -13.17 7.41 -6.89
CA VAL A 41 -13.68 7.81 -5.59
C VAL A 41 -14.92 8.67 -5.83
N LEU A 42 -15.94 8.53 -4.98
CA LEU A 42 -17.14 9.35 -5.09
C LEU A 42 -16.83 10.82 -4.87
N GLU A 43 -17.34 11.67 -5.73
CA GLU A 43 -17.33 13.12 -5.51
C GLU A 43 -18.23 13.48 -4.32
N PHE A 44 -17.89 14.58 -3.65
CA PHE A 44 -18.56 14.98 -2.41
C PHE A 44 -20.07 15.24 -2.58
N ASP A 45 -20.48 15.72 -3.75
CA ASP A 45 -21.88 16.04 -4.13
C ASP A 45 -22.62 14.86 -4.76
N HIS A 46 -21.96 13.72 -4.94
CA HIS A 46 -22.58 12.52 -5.52
C HIS A 46 -23.74 12.02 -4.64
N PRO A 47 -24.89 11.63 -5.20
CA PRO A 47 -26.05 11.14 -4.44
C PRO A 47 -25.77 10.00 -3.47
N LEU A 48 -24.80 9.11 -3.82
CA LEU A 48 -24.39 8.01 -2.95
C LEU A 48 -23.41 8.44 -1.84
N ALA A 49 -22.84 9.66 -1.86
CA ALA A 49 -21.94 10.11 -0.82
C ALA A 49 -22.59 10.11 0.58
N ARG A 50 -23.91 10.40 0.65
CA ARG A 50 -24.69 10.40 1.89
C ARG A 50 -24.82 9.05 2.58
N VAL A 51 -24.61 7.94 1.87
CA VAL A 51 -24.73 6.57 2.43
C VAL A 51 -23.39 5.93 2.74
N VAL A 52 -22.28 6.57 2.39
CA VAL A 52 -20.93 6.05 2.59
C VAL A 52 -20.64 5.73 4.05
N ASP A 53 -20.95 6.65 4.97
CA ASP A 53 -20.69 6.47 6.41
C ASP A 53 -21.48 5.31 6.98
N GLU A 54 -22.74 5.18 6.61
CA GLU A 54 -23.60 4.10 7.09
C GLU A 54 -23.14 2.74 6.55
N LEU A 55 -22.82 2.67 5.26
CA LEU A 55 -22.28 1.45 4.63
C LEU A 55 -20.91 1.07 5.21
N LYS A 56 -20.03 2.04 5.47
CA LYS A 56 -18.75 1.82 6.15
C LYS A 56 -18.94 1.17 7.53
N LEU A 57 -19.83 1.73 8.34
CA LEU A 57 -20.09 1.19 9.68
C LEU A 57 -20.71 -0.21 9.61
N SER A 58 -21.61 -0.45 8.66
CA SER A 58 -22.15 -1.79 8.41
C SER A 58 -21.07 -2.78 8.02
N ALA A 59 -20.19 -2.42 7.11
CA ALA A 59 -19.09 -3.27 6.65
C ALA A 59 -18.10 -3.60 7.79
N LEU A 60 -17.74 -2.62 8.61
CA LEU A 60 -16.87 -2.83 9.76
C LEU A 60 -17.53 -3.73 10.82
N ASN A 61 -18.82 -3.56 11.08
CA ASN A 61 -19.56 -4.39 12.01
C ASN A 61 -19.60 -5.86 11.55
N GLU A 62 -19.94 -6.11 10.30
CA GLU A 62 -19.93 -7.48 9.74
C GLU A 62 -18.54 -8.11 9.78
N PHE A 63 -17.49 -7.34 9.45
CA PHE A 63 -16.11 -7.79 9.55
C PHE A 63 -15.75 -8.23 10.98
N TYR A 64 -16.10 -7.43 12.01
CA TYR A 64 -15.81 -7.79 13.40
C TYR A 64 -16.65 -8.99 13.87
N LEU A 65 -17.89 -9.11 13.43
CA LEU A 65 -18.74 -10.27 13.74
C LEU A 65 -18.16 -11.56 13.14
N GLU A 66 -17.69 -11.52 11.88
CA GLU A 66 -17.06 -12.67 11.24
C GLU A 66 -15.75 -13.06 11.92
N LYS A 67 -14.93 -12.08 12.26
CA LYS A 67 -13.70 -12.30 13.04
C LYS A 67 -13.99 -12.95 14.38
N SER A 68 -14.96 -12.48 15.11
CA SER A 68 -15.36 -13.04 16.42
C SER A 68 -15.90 -14.47 16.29
N ARG A 69 -16.61 -14.79 15.21
CA ARG A 69 -17.07 -16.16 14.92
C ARG A 69 -15.92 -17.11 14.64
N SER A 70 -14.92 -16.68 13.88
CA SER A 70 -13.75 -17.49 13.55
C SER A 70 -12.85 -17.77 14.76
N GLU A 71 -12.78 -16.86 15.72
CA GLU A 71 -12.04 -17.02 16.98
C GLU A 71 -12.75 -17.98 17.97
N THR A 72 -14.09 -18.09 17.90
CA THR A 72 -14.90 -18.85 18.84
C THR A 72 -15.02 -20.35 18.48
N PHE A 73 -14.72 -20.74 17.24
CA PHE A 73 -14.71 -22.13 16.79
C PHE A 73 -13.29 -22.58 16.39
N PRO A 74 -12.49 -23.09 17.33
CA PRO A 74 -11.24 -23.75 16.94
C PRO A 74 -11.57 -24.98 16.09
N GLN A 75 -11.05 -25.03 14.88
CA GLN A 75 -11.22 -26.15 13.96
C GLN A 75 -10.89 -27.47 14.64
N ARG A 76 -11.85 -28.40 14.67
CA ARG A 76 -11.59 -29.78 15.06
C ARG A 76 -10.54 -30.35 14.11
N ASN A 77 -9.37 -30.65 14.65
CA ASN A 77 -8.30 -31.38 14.00
C ASN A 77 -8.83 -32.68 13.39
N LEU A 78 -9.03 -32.72 12.09
CA LEU A 78 -8.98 -33.94 11.31
C LEU A 78 -7.49 -34.17 11.01
N GLY A 79 -6.94 -35.20 11.65
CA GLY A 79 -5.53 -35.54 11.58
C GLY A 79 -5.02 -35.76 10.17
N VAL A 80 -4.09 -34.93 9.76
CA VAL A 80 -3.12 -35.21 8.70
C VAL A 80 -1.76 -34.78 9.24
N GLU A 81 -0.82 -35.74 9.14
CA GLU A 81 0.51 -35.67 9.71
C GLU A 81 1.28 -34.39 9.36
N GLN A 82 1.82 -33.80 10.42
CA GLN A 82 2.70 -32.63 10.37
C GLN A 82 4.02 -32.99 9.66
N ARG A 83 4.32 -32.31 8.56
CA ARG A 83 5.70 -31.95 8.21
C ARG A 83 5.92 -30.47 8.55
N ALA A 84 6.86 -30.29 9.46
CA ALA A 84 7.22 -29.01 10.05
C ALA A 84 7.62 -27.97 9.01
N GLY A 85 6.87 -26.89 8.96
CA GLY A 85 7.23 -25.62 8.36
C GLY A 85 6.45 -24.55 9.10
N ASN A 86 7.15 -23.75 9.92
CA ASN A 86 6.58 -22.67 10.70
C ASN A 86 5.83 -21.70 9.79
N PHE A 87 4.52 -21.80 9.78
CA PHE A 87 3.63 -20.88 9.11
C PHE A 87 2.63 -20.35 10.14
N GLN A 88 2.94 -19.19 10.71
CA GLN A 88 1.94 -18.38 11.43
C GLN A 88 1.07 -17.69 10.37
N GLY A 89 0.06 -18.43 9.88
CA GLY A 89 -0.81 -18.04 8.77
C GLY A 89 -2.18 -17.64 9.28
N SER A 90 -2.67 -16.69 8.65
CA SER A 90 -4.03 -16.28 8.32
C SER A 90 -5.17 -17.14 8.92
N ILE A 91 -6.01 -16.48 9.73
CA ILE A 91 -7.19 -17.05 10.43
C ILE A 91 -8.48 -16.91 9.59
N LEU A 92 -8.39 -16.79 8.29
CA LEU A 92 -9.55 -16.89 7.41
C LEU A 92 -9.49 -18.24 6.70
N GLY A 93 -10.54 -19.05 6.91
CA GLY A 93 -10.65 -20.42 6.42
C GLY A 93 -10.36 -20.55 4.93
N ASP A 94 -9.80 -21.71 4.56
CA ASP A 94 -9.39 -22.14 3.24
C ASP A 94 -10.33 -21.77 2.07
N ALA A 95 -10.28 -20.52 1.64
CA ALA A 95 -10.55 -20.16 0.27
C ALA A 95 -9.24 -20.35 -0.49
N GLN A 96 -9.16 -21.38 -1.30
CA GLN A 96 -8.01 -21.94 -2.01
C GLN A 96 -7.37 -21.01 -3.06
N PHE A 97 -7.07 -19.78 -2.72
CA PHE A 97 -6.17 -18.95 -3.51
C PHE A 97 -5.02 -18.52 -2.59
N PRO A 98 -3.77 -18.91 -2.90
CA PRO A 98 -2.62 -18.33 -2.22
C PRO A 98 -2.61 -16.84 -2.59
N LEU A 99 -3.23 -16.02 -1.73
CA LEU A 99 -3.13 -14.57 -1.86
C LEU A 99 -1.64 -14.23 -1.81
N LYS A 100 -1.08 -13.76 -2.93
CA LYS A 100 0.32 -13.30 -2.97
C LYS A 100 0.56 -12.38 -1.79
N ARG A 101 1.66 -12.60 -1.06
CA ARG A 101 2.05 -11.74 0.07
C ARG A 101 2.04 -10.27 -0.36
N GLN A 102 1.53 -9.43 0.51
CA GLN A 102 1.47 -8.00 0.30
C GLN A 102 2.76 -7.37 0.81
N PHE A 103 3.49 -6.69 -0.07
CA PHE A 103 4.70 -5.96 0.30
C PHE A 103 4.37 -4.57 0.83
N ALA A 104 5.24 -4.03 1.71
CA ALA A 104 5.17 -2.63 2.09
C ALA A 104 5.73 -1.74 0.97
N CYS A 105 5.21 -0.53 0.82
CA CYS A 105 5.87 0.50 0.03
C CYS A 105 7.20 0.88 0.71
N PRO A 106 8.34 0.97 0.01
CA PRO A 106 9.60 1.41 0.59
C PRO A 106 9.50 2.77 1.30
N PHE A 107 8.82 3.75 0.73
CA PHE A 107 8.61 5.05 1.38
C PHE A 107 7.75 4.97 2.64
N TYR A 108 6.69 4.16 2.64
CA TYR A 108 5.92 3.87 3.84
C TYR A 108 6.79 3.20 4.92
N ARG A 109 7.69 2.30 4.52
CA ARG A 109 8.60 1.63 5.46
C ARG A 109 9.64 2.58 6.04
N TRP A 110 10.06 3.59 5.26
CA TRP A 110 10.98 4.65 5.68
C TRP A 110 10.34 5.63 6.65
N ASP A 111 9.17 6.14 6.31
CA ASP A 111 8.38 7.08 7.12
C ASP A 111 6.88 6.72 7.06
N PRO A 112 6.41 5.85 7.99
CA PRO A 112 5.03 5.40 8.00
C PRO A 112 4.01 6.52 8.20
N VAL A 113 4.36 7.58 8.93
CA VAL A 113 3.44 8.70 9.19
C VAL A 113 3.19 9.49 7.92
N LYS A 114 4.27 9.85 7.22
CA LYS A 114 4.20 10.64 5.99
C LYS A 114 3.54 9.87 4.83
N HIS A 115 3.82 8.58 4.74
CA HIS A 115 3.40 7.75 3.61
C HIS A 115 2.30 6.74 3.97
N MET A 116 1.50 7.02 5.00
CA MET A 116 0.39 6.15 5.42
C MET A 116 -0.57 5.84 4.27
N SER A 117 -0.82 6.79 3.37
CA SER A 117 -1.68 6.60 2.19
C SER A 117 -1.20 5.49 1.27
N CYS A 118 0.12 5.26 1.13
CA CYS A 118 0.65 4.14 0.36
C CYS A 118 0.22 2.80 0.93
N PHE A 119 -0.02 2.76 2.21
CA PHE A 119 -0.50 1.56 2.90
C PHE A 119 -2.03 1.50 2.92
N THR A 120 -2.74 2.59 3.26
CA THR A 120 -4.22 2.57 3.38
C THR A 120 -4.95 2.56 2.04
N ARG A 121 -4.33 2.98 0.94
CA ARG A 121 -4.95 3.05 -0.39
C ARG A 121 -4.59 1.90 -1.32
N LEU A 122 -3.45 1.24 -1.11
CA LEU A 122 -2.90 0.30 -2.07
C LEU A 122 -2.60 -1.06 -1.45
N SER A 123 -2.74 -2.09 -2.28
CA SER A 123 -2.34 -3.46 -1.97
C SER A 123 -1.23 -3.87 -2.94
N LEU A 124 0.02 -3.77 -2.50
CA LEU A 124 1.19 -4.05 -3.34
C LEU A 124 1.47 -5.55 -3.35
N ARG A 125 0.92 -6.25 -4.34
CA ARG A 125 1.08 -7.70 -4.49
C ARG A 125 2.19 -8.02 -5.51
N GLY A 126 3.29 -8.57 -4.99
CA GLY A 126 4.47 -8.92 -5.80
C GLY A 126 5.33 -7.70 -6.17
N ILE A 127 6.53 -8.01 -6.66
CA ILE A 127 7.59 -7.02 -6.93
C ILE A 127 7.22 -6.04 -8.05
N THR A 128 6.54 -6.52 -9.08
CA THR A 128 6.06 -5.67 -10.18
C THR A 128 5.13 -4.57 -9.65
N GLY A 129 4.21 -4.92 -8.73
CA GLY A 129 3.31 -3.95 -8.11
C GLY A 129 4.06 -2.89 -7.29
N VAL A 130 5.13 -3.29 -6.58
CA VAL A 130 5.99 -2.34 -5.84
C VAL A 130 6.69 -1.37 -6.80
N LYS A 131 7.31 -1.88 -7.87
CA LYS A 131 8.00 -1.05 -8.88
C LYS A 131 7.03 -0.08 -9.55
N GLN A 132 5.86 -0.55 -9.96
CA GLN A 132 4.84 0.29 -10.59
C GLN A 132 4.33 1.38 -9.65
N HIS A 133 4.09 1.04 -8.38
CA HIS A 133 3.71 2.02 -7.37
C HIS A 133 4.78 3.11 -7.18
N LEU A 134 6.05 2.72 -7.08
CA LEU A 134 7.16 3.68 -6.95
C LEU A 134 7.20 4.64 -8.14
N TRP A 135 7.05 4.13 -9.35
CA TRP A 135 6.99 4.94 -10.56
C TRP A 135 5.83 5.94 -10.55
N ASN A 136 4.65 5.48 -10.18
CA ASN A 136 3.43 6.28 -10.30
C ASN A 136 3.29 7.31 -9.17
N THR A 137 3.71 6.94 -7.95
CA THR A 137 3.43 7.73 -6.75
C THR A 137 4.67 8.46 -6.23
N HIS A 138 5.85 7.88 -6.40
CA HIS A 138 7.07 8.39 -5.78
C HIS A 138 8.11 8.91 -6.77
N ARG A 139 7.75 9.11 -8.03
CA ARG A 139 8.67 9.74 -8.99
C ARG A 139 8.95 11.19 -8.59
N LEU A 140 10.23 11.55 -8.55
CA LEU A 140 10.65 12.91 -8.30
C LEU A 140 10.06 13.85 -9.34
N PRO A 141 9.23 14.83 -8.97
CA PRO A 141 8.67 15.78 -9.93
C PRO A 141 9.79 16.67 -10.49
N PRO A 142 9.66 17.19 -11.72
CA PRO A 142 10.55 18.22 -12.22
C PRO A 142 10.59 19.41 -11.25
N TYR A 143 11.77 19.84 -10.81
CA TYR A 143 11.93 20.93 -9.87
C TYR A 143 13.08 21.86 -10.24
N CYS A 144 13.00 23.09 -9.79
CA CYS A 144 14.06 24.07 -9.95
C CYS A 144 15.08 23.91 -8.82
N PRO A 145 16.37 23.58 -9.11
CA PRO A 145 17.38 23.39 -8.06
C PRO A 145 17.71 24.69 -7.30
N MET A 146 17.38 25.86 -7.86
CA MET A 146 17.63 27.15 -7.23
C MET A 146 16.59 27.52 -6.15
N CYS A 147 15.32 27.21 -6.38
CA CYS A 147 14.25 27.65 -5.47
C CYS A 147 13.40 26.49 -4.92
N GLY A 148 13.68 25.24 -5.28
CA GLY A 148 12.95 24.06 -4.84
C GLY A 148 11.52 23.92 -5.40
N LYS A 149 11.05 24.88 -6.23
CA LYS A 149 9.70 24.83 -6.78
C LYS A 149 9.54 23.66 -7.75
N THR A 150 8.49 22.87 -7.54
CA THR A 150 8.10 21.73 -8.39
C THR A 150 7.18 22.15 -9.53
N PHE A 151 7.19 21.37 -10.61
CA PHE A 151 6.43 21.62 -11.83
C PHE A 151 5.77 20.33 -12.33
N PRO A 152 4.59 20.44 -12.98
CA PRO A 152 3.91 19.27 -13.53
C PRO A 152 4.62 18.67 -14.76
N THR A 153 5.45 19.47 -15.47
CA THR A 153 6.20 19.02 -16.65
C THR A 153 7.61 19.59 -16.67
N VAL A 154 8.53 18.85 -17.30
CA VAL A 154 9.92 19.29 -17.53
C VAL A 154 9.95 20.62 -18.30
N THR A 155 9.12 20.75 -19.34
CA THR A 155 9.06 21.99 -20.17
C THR A 155 8.73 23.23 -19.33
N ARG A 156 7.80 23.12 -18.36
CA ARG A 156 7.49 24.24 -17.47
C ARG A 156 8.63 24.54 -16.50
N CYS A 157 9.31 23.49 -16.01
CA CYS A 157 10.48 23.65 -15.16
C CYS A 157 11.60 24.37 -15.92
N ASP A 158 11.93 23.92 -17.12
CA ASP A 158 12.95 24.51 -17.97
C ASP A 158 12.64 25.99 -18.32
N SER A 159 11.39 26.27 -18.63
CA SER A 159 10.95 27.65 -18.87
C SER A 159 11.19 28.54 -17.65
N HIS A 160 10.85 28.04 -16.44
CA HIS A 160 11.09 28.76 -15.21
C HIS A 160 12.60 28.99 -14.96
N ILE A 161 13.43 27.99 -15.17
CA ILE A 161 14.89 28.07 -14.99
C ILE A 161 15.49 29.08 -15.98
N ARG A 162 15.09 29.05 -17.26
CA ARG A 162 15.56 29.97 -18.30
C ARG A 162 15.23 31.43 -18.01
N HIS A 163 14.06 31.70 -17.45
CA HIS A 163 13.65 33.05 -17.11
C HIS A 163 14.40 33.66 -15.92
N ARG A 164 15.15 32.86 -15.14
CA ARG A 164 15.98 33.28 -13.99
C ARG A 164 15.29 34.29 -13.04
N LYS A 165 13.97 34.16 -12.84
CA LYS A 165 13.18 35.05 -11.98
C LYS A 165 13.10 34.59 -10.51
N CYS A 166 13.73 33.47 -10.18
CA CYS A 166 13.78 32.96 -8.83
C CYS A 166 15.19 33.13 -8.24
N GLY A 167 15.25 33.41 -6.94
CA GLY A 167 16.48 33.40 -6.16
C GLY A 167 16.67 32.10 -5.39
N PRO A 168 17.89 31.85 -4.89
CA PRO A 168 18.15 30.74 -4.01
C PRO A 168 17.24 30.78 -2.79
N ARG A 169 16.63 29.63 -2.45
CA ARG A 169 15.89 29.42 -1.21
C ARG A 169 16.42 28.18 -0.52
N GLU A 170 16.48 28.20 0.79
CA GLU A 170 16.66 27.00 1.59
C GLU A 170 15.38 26.18 1.56
N SER A 171 15.12 25.55 0.42
CA SER A 171 13.97 24.66 0.26
C SER A 171 14.49 23.23 0.23
N PRO A 172 13.94 22.31 1.03
CA PRO A 172 14.36 20.93 0.94
C PRO A 172 14.14 20.40 -0.48
N THR A 173 15.08 19.58 -0.95
CA THR A 173 14.92 18.86 -2.23
C THR A 173 13.63 18.05 -2.16
N PRO A 174 12.76 18.12 -3.19
CA PRO A 174 11.57 17.29 -3.23
C PRO A 174 11.92 15.81 -3.05
N GLU A 175 11.09 15.10 -2.31
CA GLU A 175 11.26 13.66 -2.11
C GLU A 175 10.77 12.89 -3.33
N GLY A 176 11.47 11.83 -3.67
CA GLY A 176 11.08 10.95 -4.77
C GLY A 176 12.26 10.20 -5.37
N ILE A 177 11.96 9.22 -6.22
CA ILE A 177 12.96 8.47 -6.98
C ILE A 177 13.38 9.25 -8.23
N THR A 178 14.69 9.34 -8.42
CA THR A 178 15.30 9.98 -9.60
C THR A 178 15.14 9.13 -10.85
N ILE A 179 15.36 9.73 -12.03
CA ILE A 179 15.31 8.99 -13.29
C ILE A 179 16.35 7.87 -13.34
N GLN A 180 17.55 8.07 -12.75
CA GLN A 180 18.58 7.04 -12.66
C GLN A 180 18.12 5.85 -11.78
N GLN A 181 17.46 6.11 -10.67
CA GLN A 181 16.87 5.06 -9.83
C GLN A 181 15.76 4.32 -10.57
N VAL A 182 14.93 5.05 -11.33
CA VAL A 182 13.91 4.43 -12.18
C VAL A 182 14.55 3.49 -13.20
N GLN A 183 15.60 3.92 -13.88
CA GLN A 183 16.34 3.10 -14.84
C GLN A 183 16.87 1.79 -14.23
N GLN A 184 17.32 1.85 -12.97
CA GLN A 184 17.73 0.66 -12.22
C GLN A 184 16.54 -0.24 -11.85
N LEU A 185 15.40 0.36 -11.45
CA LEU A 185 14.18 -0.37 -11.09
C LEU A 185 13.53 -1.09 -12.28
N VAL A 186 13.64 -0.54 -13.49
CA VAL A 186 13.13 -1.16 -14.74
C VAL A 186 13.87 -2.44 -15.06
N GLN A 187 15.16 -2.53 -14.72
CA GLN A 187 15.94 -3.74 -15.00
C GLN A 187 15.26 -4.99 -14.46
N PRO A 188 15.26 -6.08 -15.24
CA PRO A 188 14.72 -7.35 -14.77
C PRO A 188 15.47 -7.80 -13.52
N THR A 189 14.75 -8.02 -12.44
CA THR A 189 15.30 -8.72 -11.28
C THR A 189 15.36 -10.21 -11.60
N ASP A 190 16.40 -10.90 -11.14
CA ASP A 190 16.48 -12.34 -11.32
C ASP A 190 15.27 -13.03 -10.66
N ALA A 191 14.39 -13.60 -11.48
CA ALA A 191 13.18 -14.27 -11.03
C ALA A 191 13.46 -15.50 -10.14
N ARG A 192 14.73 -15.98 -10.09
CA ARG A 192 15.16 -17.04 -9.19
C ARG A 192 15.32 -16.57 -7.75
N ASN A 193 15.53 -15.27 -7.54
CA ASN A 193 15.64 -14.71 -6.21
C ASN A 193 14.27 -14.64 -5.53
N PRO A 194 14.15 -14.99 -4.23
CA PRO A 194 12.94 -14.74 -3.46
C PRO A 194 12.46 -13.30 -3.58
N GLU A 195 11.14 -13.09 -3.61
CA GLU A 195 10.56 -11.73 -3.76
C GLU A 195 11.01 -10.79 -2.63
N GLU A 196 11.30 -11.31 -1.44
CA GLU A 196 11.85 -10.55 -0.31
C GLU A 196 13.23 -9.96 -0.63
N LEU A 197 14.11 -10.74 -1.26
CA LEU A 197 15.42 -10.25 -1.68
C LEU A 197 15.30 -9.23 -2.80
N GLN A 198 14.38 -9.44 -3.73
CA GLN A 198 14.09 -8.46 -4.79
C GLN A 198 13.57 -7.15 -4.19
N TRP A 199 12.73 -7.22 -3.15
CA TRP A 199 12.25 -6.03 -2.44
C TRP A 199 13.38 -5.31 -1.69
N LEU A 200 14.26 -6.03 -1.02
CA LEU A 200 15.45 -5.45 -0.37
C LEU A 200 16.39 -4.79 -1.39
N TYR A 201 16.53 -5.36 -2.58
CA TYR A 201 17.27 -4.73 -3.67
C TYR A 201 16.61 -3.42 -4.12
N ILE A 202 15.28 -3.39 -4.26
CA ILE A 202 14.53 -2.14 -4.52
C ILE A 202 14.83 -1.11 -3.43
N TRP A 203 14.85 -1.52 -2.15
CA TRP A 203 15.19 -0.64 -1.04
C TRP A 203 16.56 0.02 -1.20
N THR A 204 17.59 -0.74 -1.57
CA THR A 204 18.94 -0.20 -1.77
C THR A 204 19.04 0.80 -2.93
N ILE A 205 18.21 0.61 -3.95
CA ILE A 205 18.10 1.59 -5.05
C ILE A 205 17.42 2.87 -4.58
N VAL A 206 16.31 2.75 -3.86
CA VAL A 206 15.49 3.90 -3.43
C VAL A 206 16.19 4.71 -2.34
N PHE A 207 16.84 4.04 -1.38
CA PHE A 207 17.52 4.65 -0.24
C PHE A 207 19.00 4.19 -0.17
N PRO A 208 19.86 4.69 -1.07
CA PRO A 208 21.26 4.26 -1.11
C PRO A 208 21.98 4.61 0.19
N GLY A 209 22.64 3.60 0.77
CA GLY A 209 23.38 3.74 2.03
C GLY A 209 22.53 3.68 3.31
N ALA A 210 21.22 3.51 3.20
CA ALA A 210 20.38 3.30 4.37
C ALA A 210 20.45 1.84 4.86
N ASP A 211 20.26 1.65 6.17
CA ASP A 211 20.17 0.31 6.76
C ASP A 211 18.98 -0.47 6.18
N LEU A 212 19.16 -1.77 6.02
CA LEU A 212 18.11 -2.63 5.53
C LEU A 212 17.00 -2.80 6.59
N PRO A 213 15.73 -2.67 6.22
CA PRO A 213 14.65 -2.93 7.16
C PRO A 213 14.56 -4.43 7.48
N ALA A 214 14.26 -4.73 8.75
CA ALA A 214 14.12 -6.11 9.22
C ALA A 214 12.92 -6.84 8.58
N VAL A 215 11.94 -6.12 8.06
CA VAL A 215 10.69 -6.67 7.53
C VAL A 215 10.28 -5.94 6.25
N THR A 216 9.96 -6.71 5.22
CA THR A 216 9.55 -6.23 3.88
C THR A 216 8.02 -6.12 3.73
N TYR A 217 7.28 -6.69 4.68
CA TYR A 217 5.82 -6.75 4.69
C TYR A 217 5.22 -5.82 5.75
N PRO A 218 3.95 -5.43 5.61
CA PRO A 218 3.18 -4.87 6.71
C PRO A 218 3.11 -5.89 7.87
N SER A 219 3.51 -5.53 9.08
CA SER A 219 3.68 -6.48 10.19
C SER A 219 3.20 -5.99 11.57
N GLY A 220 2.74 -4.76 11.69
CA GLY A 220 2.18 -4.22 12.93
C GLY A 220 0.70 -4.58 13.14
N ALA A 221 0.16 -4.24 14.31
CA ALA A 221 -1.25 -4.48 14.63
C ALA A 221 -2.20 -3.71 13.71
N ILE A 222 -1.86 -2.46 13.38
CA ILE A 222 -2.60 -1.63 12.44
C ILE A 222 -2.55 -2.25 11.05
N GLU A 223 -1.35 -2.59 10.59
CA GLU A 223 -1.15 -3.20 9.27
C GLU A 223 -1.90 -4.52 9.15
N SER A 224 -1.86 -5.36 10.19
CA SER A 224 -2.59 -6.63 10.20
C SER A 224 -4.10 -6.41 10.09
N ALA A 225 -4.66 -5.47 10.85
CA ALA A 225 -6.09 -5.16 10.82
C ALA A 225 -6.54 -4.65 9.44
N VAL A 226 -5.78 -3.73 8.84
CA VAL A 226 -6.08 -3.18 7.52
C VAL A 226 -5.97 -4.26 6.43
N CYS A 227 -4.94 -5.11 6.45
CA CYS A 227 -4.81 -6.22 5.50
C CYS A 227 -5.97 -7.20 5.62
N GLN A 228 -6.35 -7.61 6.85
CA GLN A 228 -7.49 -8.49 7.08
C GLN A 228 -8.80 -7.88 6.59
N PHE A 229 -9.03 -6.59 6.83
CA PHE A 229 -10.22 -5.91 6.34
C PHE A 229 -10.25 -5.83 4.81
N ARG A 230 -9.13 -5.58 4.16
CA ARG A 230 -9.06 -5.57 2.69
C ARG A 230 -9.36 -6.93 2.08
N ASP A 231 -8.83 -8.00 2.66
CA ASP A 231 -9.11 -9.36 2.20
C ASP A 231 -10.60 -9.71 2.39
N TYR A 232 -11.16 -9.34 3.53
CA TYR A 232 -12.60 -9.44 3.80
C TYR A 232 -13.43 -8.65 2.80
N TRP A 233 -13.05 -7.38 2.54
CA TRP A 233 -13.75 -6.50 1.61
C TRP A 233 -13.67 -6.98 0.16
N ALA A 234 -12.51 -7.46 -0.26
CA ALA A 234 -12.33 -8.04 -1.60
C ALA A 234 -13.22 -9.26 -1.85
N TYR A 235 -13.56 -10.01 -0.80
CA TYR A 235 -14.43 -11.18 -0.90
C TYR A 235 -15.91 -10.85 -0.73
N ASN A 236 -16.26 -9.99 0.22
CA ASN A 236 -17.64 -9.73 0.62
C ASN A 236 -18.18 -8.38 0.13
N GLY A 237 -17.29 -7.44 -0.26
CA GLY A 237 -17.63 -6.03 -0.43
C GLY A 237 -18.66 -5.77 -1.52
N GLU A 238 -18.55 -6.42 -2.68
CA GLU A 238 -19.52 -6.24 -3.77
C GLU A 238 -20.94 -6.65 -3.31
N LYS A 239 -21.05 -7.79 -2.65
CA LYS A 239 -22.33 -8.26 -2.11
C LYS A 239 -22.87 -7.32 -1.03
N LEU A 240 -22.02 -6.88 -0.10
CA LEU A 240 -22.43 -5.96 0.95
C LEU A 240 -22.93 -4.62 0.41
N VAL A 241 -22.25 -4.08 -0.61
CA VAL A 241 -22.69 -2.85 -1.29
C VAL A 241 -24.04 -3.07 -1.96
N SER A 242 -24.19 -4.15 -2.72
CA SER A 242 -25.45 -4.49 -3.43
C SER A 242 -26.62 -4.67 -2.46
N ASP A 243 -26.45 -5.52 -1.43
CA ASP A 243 -27.50 -5.79 -0.43
C ASP A 243 -27.89 -4.51 0.33
N PHE A 244 -26.91 -3.65 0.66
CA PHE A 244 -27.16 -2.39 1.33
C PHE A 244 -27.93 -1.39 0.45
N LEU A 245 -27.55 -1.25 -0.81
CA LEU A 245 -28.24 -0.37 -1.75
C LEU A 245 -29.68 -0.86 -1.98
N GLU A 246 -29.86 -2.17 -2.13
CA GLU A 246 -31.18 -2.78 -2.24
C GLU A 246 -32.06 -2.49 -1.02
N ALA A 247 -31.54 -2.70 0.19
CA ALA A 247 -32.25 -2.43 1.43
C ALA A 247 -32.64 -0.95 1.60
N LYS A 248 -31.87 -0.03 1.00
CA LYS A 248 -32.14 1.41 1.01
C LYS A 248 -33.05 1.88 -0.12
N GLY A 249 -33.52 0.97 -0.99
CA GLY A 249 -34.42 1.28 -2.09
C GLY A 249 -33.75 1.93 -3.31
N PHE A 250 -32.44 1.72 -3.47
CA PHE A 250 -31.69 2.21 -4.63
C PHE A 250 -31.81 1.30 -5.85
N HIS A 251 -32.92 0.56 -6.01
CA HIS A 251 -33.12 -0.44 -7.08
C HIS A 251 -33.17 0.12 -8.50
N ASN A 252 -33.39 1.40 -8.67
CA ASN A 252 -33.55 2.05 -9.98
C ASN A 252 -32.84 3.40 -10.02
N TYR A 253 -31.62 3.46 -9.48
CA TYR A 253 -30.80 4.62 -9.75
C TYR A 253 -30.38 4.55 -11.21
N ASN A 254 -31.09 5.27 -12.07
CA ASN A 254 -30.70 5.61 -13.44
C ASN A 254 -29.48 6.54 -13.36
N LEU A 255 -28.38 6.04 -12.77
CA LEU A 255 -27.09 6.69 -12.84
C LEU A 255 -26.65 6.53 -14.28
N GLN A 256 -26.36 7.60 -14.97
CA GLN A 256 -25.88 7.57 -16.36
C GLN A 256 -24.60 6.72 -16.51
N ASP A 257 -24.04 6.25 -15.39
CA ASP A 257 -22.84 5.42 -15.30
C ASP A 257 -22.90 4.58 -14.00
N GLU A 258 -23.81 3.57 -13.98
CA GLU A 258 -24.05 2.74 -12.78
C GLU A 258 -22.80 1.99 -12.33
N ASP A 259 -22.07 1.38 -13.27
CA ASP A 259 -20.86 0.61 -12.97
C ASP A 259 -19.75 1.50 -12.36
N HIS A 260 -19.60 2.69 -12.89
CA HIS A 260 -18.62 3.67 -12.40
C HIS A 260 -18.97 4.16 -10.99
N SER A 261 -20.22 4.46 -10.74
CA SER A 261 -20.72 4.92 -9.43
C SER A 261 -20.62 3.82 -8.39
N PHE A 262 -20.89 2.56 -8.76
CA PHE A 262 -20.72 1.41 -7.88
C PHE A 262 -19.24 1.20 -7.51
N ALA A 263 -18.35 1.21 -8.49
CA ALA A 263 -16.91 1.05 -8.28
C ALA A 263 -16.36 2.20 -7.41
N ALA A 264 -16.82 3.43 -7.63
CA ALA A 264 -16.46 4.59 -6.83
C ALA A 264 -16.96 4.47 -5.38
N LEU A 265 -18.20 4.03 -5.16
CA LEU A 265 -18.74 3.77 -3.84
C LEU A 265 -17.95 2.68 -3.11
N TYR A 266 -17.71 1.55 -3.78
CA TYR A 266 -16.91 0.43 -3.25
C TYR A 266 -15.53 0.89 -2.78
N THR A 267 -14.85 1.66 -3.61
CA THR A 267 -13.50 2.17 -3.32
C THR A 267 -13.52 3.21 -2.19
N THR A 268 -14.51 4.12 -2.18
CA THR A 268 -14.65 5.15 -1.15
C THR A 268 -14.89 4.52 0.23
N VAL A 269 -15.77 3.52 0.31
CA VAL A 269 -16.04 2.80 1.56
C VAL A 269 -14.79 2.06 2.06
N LEU A 270 -14.07 1.37 1.16
CA LEU A 270 -12.82 0.70 1.51
C LEU A 270 -11.82 1.69 2.13
N TYR A 271 -11.63 2.84 1.49
CA TYR A 271 -10.68 3.84 1.96
C TYR A 271 -11.07 4.43 3.32
N GLN A 272 -12.32 4.82 3.48
CA GLN A 272 -12.79 5.35 4.75
C GLN A 272 -12.79 4.32 5.88
N ALA A 273 -13.05 3.05 5.59
CA ALA A 273 -12.98 1.98 6.58
C ALA A 273 -11.53 1.71 7.01
N THR A 274 -10.57 1.71 6.07
CA THR A 274 -9.15 1.53 6.40
C THR A 274 -8.60 2.71 7.21
N ASP A 275 -8.99 3.95 6.90
CA ASP A 275 -8.62 5.12 7.69
C ASP A 275 -9.18 5.03 9.11
N TYR A 276 -10.45 4.65 9.26
CA TYR A 276 -11.08 4.45 10.57
C TYR A 276 -10.36 3.37 11.41
N LEU A 277 -9.92 2.27 10.80
CA LEU A 277 -9.14 1.23 11.48
C LEU A 277 -7.81 1.77 11.99
N VAL A 278 -7.09 2.54 11.18
CA VAL A 278 -5.83 3.18 11.58
C VAL A 278 -6.04 4.10 12.77
N GLU A 279 -7.03 4.98 12.71
CA GLU A 279 -7.33 5.92 13.78
C GLU A 279 -7.74 5.22 15.08
N SER A 280 -8.66 4.24 14.98
CA SER A 280 -9.21 3.52 16.15
C SER A 280 -8.12 2.76 16.91
N ILE A 281 -7.20 2.10 16.20
CA ILE A 281 -6.13 1.32 16.83
C ILE A 281 -5.06 2.25 17.41
N SER A 282 -4.74 3.35 16.71
CA SER A 282 -3.79 4.36 17.18
C SER A 282 -4.26 4.99 18.50
N HIS A 283 -5.53 5.32 18.62
CA HIS A 283 -6.12 5.87 19.84
C HIS A 283 -6.10 4.88 21.02
N LYS A 284 -6.36 3.59 20.78
CA LYS A 284 -6.29 2.56 21.82
C LYS A 284 -4.88 2.44 22.40
N ASN A 285 -3.87 2.38 21.53
CA ASN A 285 -2.48 2.27 21.94
C ASN A 285 -2.01 3.50 22.76
N SER A 286 -2.47 4.69 22.40
CA SER A 286 -2.15 5.92 23.14
C SER A 286 -2.74 5.94 24.55
N ASN A 287 -3.97 5.43 24.72
CA ASN A 287 -4.63 5.39 26.02
C ASN A 287 -4.05 4.33 26.98
N GLU A 288 -3.60 3.20 26.46
CA GLU A 288 -2.94 2.15 27.26
C GLU A 288 -1.59 2.63 27.79
N THR A 289 -0.85 3.44 27.01
CA THR A 289 0.44 4.00 27.43
C THR A 289 0.29 5.02 28.56
N ILE A 290 -0.77 5.82 28.57
CA ILE A 290 -1.05 6.81 29.61
C ILE A 290 -1.57 6.14 30.90
N GLY A 291 -2.36 5.09 30.78
CA GLY A 291 -2.91 4.35 31.93
C GLY A 291 -1.87 3.54 32.71
N GLY A 292 -0.75 3.17 32.08
CA GLY A 292 0.37 2.45 32.70
C GLY A 292 1.27 3.31 33.61
N LEU A 293 1.32 4.63 33.38
CA LEU A 293 2.14 5.56 34.15
C LEU A 293 1.51 6.07 35.45
N SER A 294 0.22 5.78 35.70
CA SER A 294 -0.47 6.25 36.91
C SER A 294 -0.57 5.19 38.02
N ARG A 295 0.14 4.07 37.92
CA ARG A 295 0.16 2.97 38.91
C ARG A 295 1.57 2.62 39.43
N SER A 296 2.46 3.57 39.50
CA SER A 296 3.77 3.39 40.16
C SER A 296 3.92 4.39 41.32
#